data_c54b43aeaaeb016c3483d2627cde813f
#
_entry.id   c54b43aeaaeb016c3483d2627cde813f
#
_cell.length_a   1.000
_cell.length_b   1.000
_cell.length_c   1.000
_cell.angle_alpha   90.00
_cell.angle_beta   90.00
_cell.angle_gamma   90.00
#
_symmetry.space_group_name_H-M   'P 1'
#
loop_
_entity.id
_entity.type
_entity.pdbx_description
1 polymer ?
#
loop_
_entity_poly.entity_id
_entity_poly.type
_entity_poly.pdbx_seq_one_letter_code
_entity_poly.pdbx_strand_id
1 'polypeptide(L)'
;MTHMLMDKRISQLKEAQIKFEQNSQISIPKIQRVPKFLRQNERFYKYCSPKIISFGPIHHNSECLKEGEQYKLLWTSTFLEEYGKEINQDGNQACKLLLNKIEDNIEELKNMFTEDAIEGFNDNDLAWILFVDGCSLLHFMGNVDDQYPEGLNLKFDQLMYIWRDVSLLENQLPYQMLEIICNERDIDLNFLVSNYQGMGACKRYGMTMIPLKNPKPFHILDSSRLMYLTSDLGIDIEEQGQMVTQSEGNGLNQTGGNTTLNQEDDDDEEVLSCNWNTYKSIRDLKIVGIRVKPNKTDAWTWSNVSFKSKWLSGELRLPIFLFNDVTPYFFRNLIAYEMCPDVRYNYECCSFFTFMDSLVDNAEDVKELRSAGVFQNLLGSDEELAKLFNDLGDDLPTKMYCNNSYTDAVAYSRKYLLIKIQIEKHYTNKWKTWLAQAYNTHFNTPWAMIAFLAAMLALVLTFIQTWCAIYPK
;
A
#
# COMPACT_ATOMS: atom_id res chain seq x y z
N MET A 1 32.62 -8.30 -44.44
CA MET A 1 32.28 -8.79 -43.07
C MET A 1 31.81 -7.68 -42.13
N THR A 2 32.41 -6.49 -42.12
CA THR A 2 32.07 -5.36 -41.23
C THR A 2 30.71 -4.73 -41.53
N HIS A 3 30.30 -4.58 -42.79
CA HIS A 3 29.00 -3.98 -43.18
C HIS A 3 27.80 -4.86 -42.71
N MET A 4 27.88 -6.14 -42.94
CA MET A 4 26.85 -7.10 -42.57
C MET A 4 26.65 -7.19 -41.04
N LEU A 5 27.71 -6.97 -40.24
CA LEU A 5 27.62 -6.88 -38.76
C LEU A 5 26.96 -5.58 -38.32
N MET A 6 27.23 -4.50 -39.05
CA MET A 6 26.65 -3.18 -38.79
C MET A 6 25.13 -3.21 -39.09
N ASP A 7 24.73 -3.76 -40.23
CA ASP A 7 23.31 -3.86 -40.60
C ASP A 7 22.53 -4.71 -39.61
N LYS A 8 23.10 -5.80 -39.08
CA LYS A 8 22.49 -6.62 -38.03
C LYS A 8 22.29 -5.83 -36.72
N ARG A 9 23.28 -5.00 -36.34
CA ARG A 9 23.15 -4.16 -35.14
C ARG A 9 22.11 -3.07 -35.31
N ILE A 10 22.01 -2.45 -36.47
CA ILE A 10 20.98 -1.46 -36.80
C ILE A 10 19.60 -2.10 -36.79
N SER A 11 19.46 -3.33 -37.32
CA SER A 11 18.19 -4.07 -37.23
C SER A 11 17.77 -4.32 -35.77
N GLN A 12 18.71 -4.73 -34.91
CA GLN A 12 18.44 -4.91 -33.46
C GLN A 12 17.97 -3.63 -32.78
N LEU A 13 18.53 -2.48 -33.12
CA LEU A 13 18.08 -1.19 -32.56
C LEU A 13 16.66 -0.85 -33.00
N LYS A 14 16.32 -1.08 -34.28
CA LYS A 14 14.98 -0.85 -34.82
C LYS A 14 13.94 -1.80 -34.18
N GLU A 15 14.30 -3.07 -34.04
CA GLU A 15 13.45 -4.07 -33.37
C GLU A 15 13.20 -3.69 -31.90
N ALA A 16 14.23 -3.19 -31.19
CA ALA A 16 14.06 -2.71 -29.81
C ALA A 16 13.14 -1.50 -29.73
N GLN A 17 13.22 -0.55 -30.69
CA GLN A 17 12.36 0.60 -30.76
C GLN A 17 10.89 0.19 -31.03
N ILE A 18 10.66 -0.70 -32.00
CA ILE A 18 9.31 -1.21 -32.33
C ILE A 18 8.70 -1.93 -31.12
N LYS A 19 9.48 -2.79 -30.44
CA LYS A 19 9.03 -3.46 -29.20
C LYS A 19 8.68 -2.46 -28.11
N PHE A 20 9.47 -1.40 -27.95
CA PHE A 20 9.20 -0.36 -26.97
C PHE A 20 7.91 0.41 -27.29
N GLU A 21 7.70 0.80 -28.56
CA GLU A 21 6.50 1.50 -29.02
C GLU A 21 5.24 0.60 -28.87
N GLN A 22 5.35 -0.69 -29.15
CA GLN A 22 4.25 -1.66 -28.93
C GLN A 22 3.93 -1.85 -27.44
N ASN A 23 4.93 -1.89 -26.58
CA ASN A 23 4.75 -2.00 -25.12
C ASN A 23 4.29 -0.69 -24.47
N SER A 24 4.49 0.45 -25.11
CA SER A 24 4.04 1.77 -24.63
C SER A 24 2.54 1.99 -24.81
N GLN A 25 1.85 1.21 -25.62
CA GLN A 25 0.41 1.15 -25.66
C GLN A 25 -0.07 0.39 -24.43
N ILE A 26 -0.71 1.08 -23.51
CA ILE A 26 -1.42 0.65 -22.29
C ILE A 26 -1.16 -0.84 -21.95
N SER A 27 -0.05 -1.12 -21.27
CA SER A 27 0.19 -2.47 -20.79
C SER A 27 -0.78 -2.80 -19.64
N ILE A 28 -1.50 -3.89 -19.80
CA ILE A 28 -2.30 -4.48 -18.72
C ILE A 28 -1.30 -5.11 -17.74
N PRO A 29 -1.39 -4.85 -16.42
CA PRO A 29 -0.55 -5.53 -15.45
C PRO A 29 -0.60 -7.05 -15.58
N LYS A 30 0.54 -7.71 -15.37
CA LYS A 30 0.68 -9.17 -15.50
C LYS A 30 1.21 -9.78 -14.22
N ILE A 31 0.87 -11.03 -13.98
CA ILE A 31 1.50 -11.84 -12.94
C ILE A 31 2.90 -12.19 -13.42
N GLN A 32 3.91 -11.80 -12.64
CA GLN A 32 5.30 -11.84 -13.02
C GLN A 32 6.22 -12.05 -11.83
N ARG A 33 7.48 -12.32 -12.12
CA ARG A 33 8.51 -12.40 -11.07
C ARG A 33 8.84 -11.02 -10.53
N VAL A 34 9.24 -10.97 -9.28
CA VAL A 34 9.78 -9.75 -8.66
C VAL A 34 10.91 -9.20 -9.55
N PRO A 35 10.95 -7.88 -9.84
CA PRO A 35 11.98 -7.27 -10.66
C PRO A 35 13.40 -7.67 -10.24
N LYS A 36 14.26 -7.99 -11.22
CA LYS A 36 15.60 -8.55 -10.96
C LYS A 36 16.45 -7.68 -10.04
N PHE A 37 16.36 -6.36 -10.15
CA PHE A 37 17.14 -5.44 -9.31
C PHE A 37 16.72 -5.50 -7.83
N LEU A 38 15.43 -5.75 -7.52
CA LEU A 38 14.97 -5.99 -6.15
C LEU A 38 15.38 -7.39 -5.66
N ARG A 39 15.28 -8.38 -6.54
CA ARG A 39 15.61 -9.78 -6.22
C ARG A 39 17.10 -9.99 -5.92
N GLN A 40 17.97 -9.18 -6.49
CA GLN A 40 19.42 -9.21 -6.23
C GLN A 40 19.79 -8.66 -4.85
N ASN A 41 18.90 -7.89 -4.22
CA ASN A 41 19.08 -7.43 -2.84
C ASN A 41 18.78 -8.58 -1.87
N GLU A 42 19.79 -9.03 -1.10
CA GLU A 42 19.65 -10.12 -0.13
C GLU A 42 18.57 -9.83 0.92
N ARG A 43 18.38 -8.55 1.28
CA ARG A 43 17.32 -8.15 2.22
C ARG A 43 15.93 -8.34 1.66
N PHE A 44 15.77 -8.28 0.33
CA PHE A 44 14.49 -8.42 -0.37
C PHE A 44 14.18 -9.87 -0.75
N TYR A 45 15.19 -10.61 -1.20
CA TYR A 45 15.06 -11.97 -1.74
C TYR A 45 14.28 -12.94 -0.84
N LYS A 46 14.52 -12.91 0.48
CA LYS A 46 13.84 -13.81 1.43
C LYS A 46 12.33 -13.60 1.53
N TYR A 47 11.82 -12.48 1.01
CA TYR A 47 10.40 -12.12 1.03
C TYR A 47 9.66 -12.43 -0.28
N CYS A 48 10.33 -12.98 -1.30
CA CYS A 48 9.75 -13.22 -2.63
C CYS A 48 9.17 -14.63 -2.79
N SER A 49 9.65 -15.61 -2.03
CA SER A 49 9.33 -17.04 -2.26
C SER A 49 8.40 -17.61 -1.20
N PRO A 50 7.40 -18.43 -1.60
CA PRO A 50 6.52 -19.12 -0.68
C PRO A 50 7.28 -20.16 0.17
N LYS A 51 6.71 -20.51 1.32
CA LYS A 51 7.31 -21.45 2.28
C LYS A 51 6.53 -22.75 2.43
N ILE A 52 5.20 -22.71 2.24
CA ILE A 52 4.33 -23.87 2.41
C ILE A 52 3.59 -24.20 1.13
N ILE A 53 2.99 -23.20 0.45
CA ILE A 53 2.08 -23.43 -0.64
C ILE A 53 2.39 -22.50 -1.82
N SER A 54 2.36 -23.07 -3.05
CA SER A 54 2.44 -22.28 -4.28
C SER A 54 1.07 -22.14 -4.92
N PHE A 55 0.81 -20.94 -5.44
CA PHE A 55 -0.32 -20.66 -6.32
C PHE A 55 0.20 -20.11 -7.64
N GLY A 56 -0.35 -20.63 -8.73
CA GLY A 56 0.09 -20.29 -10.08
C GLY A 56 1.41 -20.94 -10.51
N PRO A 57 1.86 -20.66 -11.76
CA PRO A 57 2.93 -21.42 -12.41
C PRO A 57 4.34 -21.11 -11.88
N ILE A 58 4.59 -19.90 -11.29
CA ILE A 58 5.94 -19.40 -11.02
C ILE A 58 6.74 -20.30 -10.05
N HIS A 59 6.10 -20.81 -9.00
CA HIS A 59 6.70 -21.69 -8.00
C HIS A 59 6.16 -23.14 -8.06
N HIS A 60 5.35 -23.46 -9.07
CA HIS A 60 4.84 -24.81 -9.28
C HIS A 60 6.02 -25.80 -9.40
N ASN A 61 5.85 -27.02 -8.91
CA ASN A 61 6.88 -28.07 -8.87
C ASN A 61 8.12 -27.79 -8.00
N SER A 62 8.12 -26.76 -7.14
CA SER A 62 9.19 -26.57 -6.18
C SER A 62 9.24 -27.72 -5.16
N GLU A 63 10.40 -28.39 -5.06
CA GLU A 63 10.60 -29.52 -4.14
C GLU A 63 10.24 -29.19 -2.68
N CYS A 64 10.54 -27.97 -2.24
CA CYS A 64 10.27 -27.52 -0.88
C CYS A 64 8.77 -27.25 -0.60
N LEU A 65 7.89 -27.28 -1.61
CA LEU A 65 6.46 -26.98 -1.50
C LEU A 65 5.57 -28.22 -1.73
N LYS A 66 6.14 -29.43 -1.80
CA LYS A 66 5.40 -30.67 -2.04
C LYS A 66 4.29 -30.94 -1.02
N GLU A 67 4.47 -30.56 0.23
CA GLU A 67 3.43 -30.68 1.24
C GLU A 67 2.22 -29.78 0.93
N GLY A 68 2.48 -28.57 0.44
CA GLY A 68 1.44 -27.63 0.00
C GLY A 68 0.58 -28.18 -1.15
N GLU A 69 1.19 -28.93 -2.08
CA GLU A 69 0.44 -29.57 -3.18
C GLU A 69 -0.60 -30.58 -2.65
N GLN A 70 -0.30 -31.29 -1.56
CA GLN A 70 -1.24 -32.22 -0.94
C GLN A 70 -2.44 -31.47 -0.32
N TYR A 71 -2.21 -30.32 0.32
CA TYR A 71 -3.29 -29.48 0.81
C TYR A 71 -4.17 -28.95 -0.32
N LYS A 72 -3.56 -28.51 -1.43
CA LYS A 72 -4.34 -28.04 -2.60
C LYS A 72 -5.26 -29.12 -3.16
N LEU A 73 -4.77 -30.34 -3.33
CA LEU A 73 -5.59 -31.46 -3.81
C LEU A 73 -6.74 -31.78 -2.84
N LEU A 74 -6.49 -31.80 -1.53
CA LEU A 74 -7.51 -32.03 -0.52
C LEU A 74 -8.58 -30.94 -0.55
N TRP A 75 -8.18 -29.68 -0.54
CA TRP A 75 -9.13 -28.56 -0.54
C TRP A 75 -9.92 -28.48 -1.85
N THR A 76 -9.27 -28.73 -2.98
CA THR A 76 -9.95 -28.83 -4.28
C THR A 76 -10.99 -29.95 -4.29
N SER A 77 -10.66 -31.14 -3.77
CA SER A 77 -11.61 -32.25 -3.66
C SER A 77 -12.84 -31.86 -2.80
N THR A 78 -12.60 -31.24 -1.64
CA THR A 78 -13.69 -30.78 -0.76
C THR A 78 -14.56 -29.72 -1.44
N PHE A 79 -13.92 -28.73 -2.09
CA PHE A 79 -14.61 -27.68 -2.84
C PHE A 79 -15.53 -28.25 -3.94
N LEU A 80 -15.05 -29.27 -4.66
CA LEU A 80 -15.79 -29.95 -5.73
C LEU A 80 -16.94 -30.82 -5.21
N GLU A 81 -16.75 -31.49 -4.06
CA GLU A 81 -17.83 -32.24 -3.42
C GLU A 81 -18.97 -31.32 -2.95
N GLU A 82 -18.63 -30.13 -2.40
CA GLU A 82 -19.61 -29.13 -2.02
C GLU A 82 -20.35 -28.60 -3.25
N TYR A 83 -19.64 -28.23 -4.30
CA TYR A 83 -20.25 -27.76 -5.55
C TYR A 83 -21.10 -28.83 -6.21
N GLY A 84 -20.66 -30.09 -6.24
CA GLY A 84 -21.44 -31.20 -6.74
C GLY A 84 -22.81 -31.34 -6.04
N LYS A 85 -22.83 -31.20 -4.70
CA LYS A 85 -24.09 -31.19 -3.91
C LYS A 85 -25.02 -30.02 -4.29
N GLU A 86 -24.45 -28.83 -4.51
CA GLU A 86 -25.23 -27.64 -4.91
C GLU A 86 -25.93 -27.83 -6.26
N ILE A 87 -25.26 -28.47 -7.23
CA ILE A 87 -25.82 -28.73 -8.58
C ILE A 87 -26.52 -30.08 -8.71
N ASN A 88 -26.70 -30.83 -7.62
CA ASN A 88 -27.28 -32.18 -7.59
C ASN A 88 -26.53 -33.19 -8.51
N GLN A 89 -25.19 -33.09 -8.55
CA GLN A 89 -24.28 -33.97 -9.29
C GLN A 89 -23.16 -34.47 -8.38
N ASP A 90 -22.34 -35.40 -8.86
CA ASP A 90 -21.16 -35.84 -8.15
C ASP A 90 -19.97 -34.87 -8.34
N GLY A 91 -18.95 -34.98 -7.48
CA GLY A 91 -17.75 -34.15 -7.56
C GLY A 91 -16.96 -34.30 -8.86
N ASN A 92 -17.05 -35.47 -9.52
CA ASN A 92 -16.39 -35.69 -10.80
C ASN A 92 -17.03 -34.88 -11.94
N GLN A 93 -18.35 -34.74 -11.91
CA GLN A 93 -19.06 -33.91 -12.88
C GLN A 93 -18.81 -32.42 -12.60
N ALA A 94 -18.81 -32.01 -11.35
CA ALA A 94 -18.42 -30.66 -10.93
C ALA A 94 -16.97 -30.31 -11.40
N CYS A 95 -16.03 -31.25 -11.24
CA CYS A 95 -14.66 -31.11 -11.73
C CYS A 95 -14.61 -30.85 -13.24
N LYS A 96 -15.31 -31.67 -14.04
CA LYS A 96 -15.33 -31.50 -15.50
C LYS A 96 -15.94 -30.17 -15.92
N LEU A 97 -17.01 -29.73 -15.26
CA LEU A 97 -17.65 -28.45 -15.57
C LEU A 97 -16.72 -27.28 -15.34
N LEU A 98 -16.07 -27.20 -14.19
CA LEU A 98 -15.18 -26.09 -13.86
C LEU A 98 -13.87 -26.12 -14.68
N LEU A 99 -13.29 -27.32 -14.88
CA LEU A 99 -12.08 -27.46 -15.68
C LEU A 99 -12.32 -27.02 -17.13
N ASN A 100 -13.41 -27.47 -17.77
CA ASN A 100 -13.76 -27.04 -19.13
C ASN A 100 -13.92 -25.52 -19.22
N LYS A 101 -14.50 -24.86 -18.19
CA LYS A 101 -14.61 -23.39 -18.16
C LYS A 101 -13.25 -22.71 -18.15
N ILE A 102 -12.27 -23.25 -17.46
CA ILE A 102 -10.91 -22.70 -17.44
C ILE A 102 -10.22 -22.97 -18.77
N GLU A 103 -10.35 -24.19 -19.34
CA GLU A 103 -9.81 -24.54 -20.66
C GLU A 103 -10.39 -23.64 -21.77
N ASP A 104 -11.69 -23.37 -21.76
CA ASP A 104 -12.35 -22.48 -22.73
C ASP A 104 -11.81 -21.02 -22.66
N ASN A 105 -11.25 -20.61 -21.53
CA ASN A 105 -10.70 -19.26 -21.31
C ASN A 105 -9.15 -19.24 -21.23
N ILE A 106 -8.47 -20.36 -21.50
CA ILE A 106 -7.02 -20.50 -21.23
C ILE A 106 -6.17 -19.49 -21.99
N GLU A 107 -6.50 -19.15 -23.23
CA GLU A 107 -5.75 -18.16 -24.01
C GLU A 107 -5.82 -16.75 -23.40
N GLU A 108 -6.95 -16.38 -22.83
CA GLU A 108 -7.11 -15.10 -22.14
C GLU A 108 -6.37 -15.10 -20.81
N LEU A 109 -6.50 -16.15 -20.02
CA LEU A 109 -5.83 -16.32 -18.74
C LEU A 109 -4.30 -16.36 -18.89
N LYS A 110 -3.79 -17.00 -19.92
CA LYS A 110 -2.37 -17.08 -20.26
C LYS A 110 -1.77 -15.69 -20.52
N ASN A 111 -2.52 -14.80 -21.17
CA ASN A 111 -2.11 -13.43 -21.43
C ASN A 111 -1.98 -12.57 -20.16
N MET A 112 -2.52 -13.02 -19.03
CA MET A 112 -2.38 -12.38 -17.73
C MET A 112 -1.05 -12.69 -17.02
N PHE A 113 -0.21 -13.52 -17.62
CA PHE A 113 1.13 -13.84 -17.12
C PHE A 113 2.20 -13.30 -18.06
N THR A 114 3.39 -13.05 -17.54
CA THR A 114 4.57 -12.82 -18.38
C THR A 114 5.04 -14.14 -18.98
N GLU A 115 5.70 -14.07 -20.14
CA GLU A 115 6.17 -15.28 -20.86
C GLU A 115 7.08 -16.16 -19.98
N ASP A 116 7.97 -15.56 -19.19
CA ASP A 116 8.89 -16.26 -18.28
C ASP A 116 8.19 -16.89 -17.06
N ALA A 117 6.99 -16.43 -16.73
CA ALA A 117 6.19 -17.00 -15.64
C ALA A 117 5.52 -18.33 -16.02
N ILE A 118 5.23 -18.51 -17.31
CA ILE A 118 4.54 -19.71 -17.84
C ILE A 118 5.46 -20.55 -18.75
N GLU A 119 6.73 -20.23 -18.79
CA GLU A 119 7.70 -20.96 -19.60
C GLU A 119 7.73 -22.46 -19.23
N GLY A 120 7.60 -23.33 -20.22
CA GLY A 120 7.63 -24.78 -20.04
C GLY A 120 6.28 -25.44 -19.78
N PHE A 121 5.19 -24.68 -19.67
CA PHE A 121 3.83 -25.22 -19.53
C PHE A 121 3.09 -25.18 -20.87
N ASN A 122 2.43 -26.29 -21.24
CA ASN A 122 1.41 -26.27 -22.28
C ASN A 122 0.06 -25.82 -21.72
N ASP A 123 -0.91 -25.56 -22.60
CA ASP A 123 -2.20 -24.98 -22.19
C ASP A 123 -2.99 -25.93 -21.28
N ASN A 124 -2.93 -27.25 -21.48
CA ASN A 124 -3.61 -28.21 -20.62
C ASN A 124 -3.00 -28.27 -19.22
N ASP A 125 -1.66 -28.28 -19.13
CA ASP A 125 -0.96 -28.28 -17.83
C ASP A 125 -1.24 -26.98 -17.08
N LEU A 126 -1.21 -25.83 -17.78
CA LEU A 126 -1.52 -24.54 -17.17
C LEU A 126 -2.99 -24.48 -16.72
N ALA A 127 -3.94 -24.95 -17.53
CA ALA A 127 -5.36 -24.99 -17.15
C ALA A 127 -5.57 -25.84 -15.89
N TRP A 128 -4.91 -27.00 -15.81
CA TRP A 128 -4.97 -27.85 -14.61
C TRP A 128 -4.39 -27.18 -13.38
N ILE A 129 -3.22 -26.52 -13.48
CA ILE A 129 -2.61 -25.77 -12.37
C ILE A 129 -3.57 -24.68 -11.90
N LEU A 130 -4.08 -23.84 -12.80
CA LEU A 130 -4.99 -22.75 -12.48
C LEU A 130 -6.28 -23.27 -11.84
N PHE A 131 -6.82 -24.37 -12.32
CA PHE A 131 -8.01 -25.00 -11.77
C PHE A 131 -7.82 -25.47 -10.32
N VAL A 132 -6.77 -26.27 -10.07
CA VAL A 132 -6.47 -26.80 -8.73
C VAL A 132 -6.16 -25.64 -7.76
N ASP A 133 -5.33 -24.72 -8.20
CA ASP A 133 -4.91 -23.60 -7.38
C ASP A 133 -6.06 -22.64 -7.08
N GLY A 134 -6.95 -22.39 -8.05
CA GLY A 134 -8.12 -21.55 -7.87
C GLY A 134 -9.14 -22.14 -6.91
N CYS A 135 -9.54 -23.40 -7.12
CA CYS A 135 -10.47 -24.09 -6.23
C CYS A 135 -9.92 -24.16 -4.80
N SER A 136 -8.63 -24.50 -4.64
CA SER A 136 -8.00 -24.60 -3.33
C SER A 136 -7.88 -23.25 -2.63
N LEU A 137 -7.54 -22.17 -3.35
CA LEU A 137 -7.46 -20.82 -2.78
C LEU A 137 -8.84 -20.32 -2.35
N LEU A 138 -9.88 -20.53 -3.14
CA LEU A 138 -11.26 -20.17 -2.80
C LEU A 138 -11.74 -20.94 -1.58
N HIS A 139 -11.48 -22.26 -1.51
CA HIS A 139 -11.77 -23.07 -0.35
C HIS A 139 -11.04 -22.57 0.91
N PHE A 140 -9.74 -22.27 0.79
CA PHE A 140 -8.95 -21.71 1.88
C PHE A 140 -9.53 -20.39 2.38
N MET A 141 -9.80 -19.42 1.48
CA MET A 141 -10.35 -18.12 1.86
C MET A 141 -11.75 -18.22 2.49
N GLY A 142 -12.56 -19.18 2.06
CA GLY A 142 -13.92 -19.39 2.58
C GLY A 142 -13.98 -20.08 3.94
N ASN A 143 -12.92 -20.84 4.29
CA ASN A 143 -12.90 -21.66 5.51
C ASN A 143 -11.84 -21.20 6.53
N VAL A 144 -11.03 -20.19 6.19
CA VAL A 144 -10.12 -19.61 7.16
C VAL A 144 -10.90 -18.81 8.19
N ASP A 145 -10.80 -19.17 9.46
CA ASP A 145 -11.36 -18.41 10.59
C ASP A 145 -10.24 -18.12 11.60
N ASP A 146 -10.30 -16.94 12.23
CA ASP A 146 -9.34 -16.48 13.24
C ASP A 146 -9.28 -17.42 14.47
N GLN A 147 -10.33 -18.22 14.69
CA GLN A 147 -10.44 -19.01 15.91
C GLN A 147 -10.10 -20.49 15.72
N TYR A 148 -10.55 -21.12 14.63
CA TYR A 148 -10.32 -22.56 14.40
C TYR A 148 -10.40 -22.90 12.91
N PRO A 149 -9.28 -23.26 12.26
CA PRO A 149 -9.28 -23.72 10.85
C PRO A 149 -9.69 -25.20 10.75
N GLU A 150 -10.79 -25.61 11.39
CA GLU A 150 -11.21 -27.02 11.49
C GLU A 150 -11.43 -27.67 10.11
N GLY A 151 -11.94 -26.90 9.14
CA GLY A 151 -12.18 -27.38 7.76
C GLY A 151 -10.92 -27.52 6.90
N LEU A 152 -9.77 -26.95 7.32
CA LEU A 152 -8.57 -26.88 6.52
C LEU A 152 -7.53 -27.97 6.86
N ASN A 153 -7.71 -28.69 7.95
CA ASN A 153 -6.74 -29.68 8.46
C ASN A 153 -5.33 -29.11 8.65
N LEU A 154 -5.24 -27.88 9.15
CA LEU A 154 -3.99 -27.14 9.36
C LEU A 154 -3.77 -26.85 10.83
N LYS A 155 -2.48 -26.75 11.22
CA LYS A 155 -2.10 -26.12 12.47
C LYS A 155 -2.08 -24.59 12.32
N PHE A 156 -2.20 -23.87 13.42
CA PHE A 156 -2.25 -22.41 13.42
C PHE A 156 -1.00 -21.76 12.82
N ASP A 157 0.19 -22.32 13.10
CA ASP A 157 1.45 -21.85 12.52
C ASP A 157 1.49 -22.04 10.99
N GLN A 158 1.03 -23.19 10.47
CA GLN A 158 0.90 -23.41 9.03
C GLN A 158 -0.08 -22.44 8.38
N LEU A 159 -1.21 -22.15 9.03
CA LEU A 159 -2.18 -21.17 8.59
C LEU A 159 -1.53 -19.79 8.38
N MET A 160 -0.73 -19.32 9.34
CA MET A 160 -0.04 -18.03 9.25
C MET A 160 0.97 -17.99 8.10
N TYR A 161 1.69 -19.09 7.86
CA TYR A 161 2.59 -19.19 6.72
C TYR A 161 1.85 -19.20 5.38
N ILE A 162 0.72 -19.89 5.27
CA ILE A 162 -0.09 -19.89 4.04
C ILE A 162 -0.68 -18.50 3.78
N TRP A 163 -1.17 -17.83 4.83
CA TRP A 163 -1.65 -16.45 4.71
C TRP A 163 -0.58 -15.50 4.15
N ARG A 164 0.65 -15.65 4.64
CA ARG A 164 1.81 -14.93 4.10
C ARG A 164 2.06 -15.29 2.64
N ASP A 165 2.04 -16.58 2.30
CA ASP A 165 2.34 -17.08 0.96
C ASP A 165 1.32 -16.54 -0.07
N VAL A 166 0.04 -16.40 0.28
CA VAL A 166 -1.00 -15.75 -0.55
C VAL A 166 -0.69 -14.27 -0.82
N SER A 167 0.07 -13.61 0.05
CA SER A 167 0.40 -12.18 -0.07
C SER A 167 1.63 -11.90 -0.95
N LEU A 168 2.28 -12.92 -1.53
CA LEU A 168 3.49 -12.76 -2.33
C LEU A 168 3.16 -12.44 -3.79
N LEU A 169 3.91 -11.54 -4.42
CA LEU A 169 3.75 -11.14 -5.81
C LEU A 169 3.93 -12.32 -6.79
N GLU A 170 4.89 -13.19 -6.53
CA GLU A 170 5.17 -14.37 -7.36
C GLU A 170 4.24 -15.56 -7.09
N ASN A 171 3.25 -15.39 -6.22
CA ASN A 171 2.34 -16.44 -5.76
C ASN A 171 0.88 -16.02 -5.95
N GLN A 172 0.55 -15.54 -7.14
CA GLN A 172 -0.74 -14.96 -7.48
C GLN A 172 -1.45 -15.74 -8.60
N LEU A 173 -2.77 -15.64 -8.59
CA LEU A 173 -3.66 -16.13 -9.64
C LEU A 173 -4.41 -14.95 -10.27
N PRO A 174 -4.76 -15.03 -11.59
CA PRO A 174 -5.59 -14.03 -12.22
C PRO A 174 -6.93 -13.88 -11.48
N TYR A 175 -7.30 -12.66 -11.10
CA TYR A 175 -8.59 -12.40 -10.43
C TYR A 175 -9.77 -12.86 -11.30
N GLN A 176 -9.65 -12.67 -12.60
CA GLN A 176 -10.63 -13.14 -13.59
C GLN A 176 -10.85 -14.66 -13.54
N MET A 177 -9.79 -15.44 -13.33
CA MET A 177 -9.91 -16.90 -13.19
C MET A 177 -10.71 -17.27 -11.93
N LEU A 178 -10.46 -16.58 -10.80
CA LEU A 178 -11.25 -16.77 -9.58
C LEU A 178 -12.72 -16.40 -9.79
N GLU A 179 -13.00 -15.34 -10.55
CA GLU A 179 -14.37 -14.97 -10.91
C GLU A 179 -15.07 -16.03 -11.77
N ILE A 180 -14.36 -16.64 -12.72
CA ILE A 180 -14.93 -17.74 -13.55
C ILE A 180 -15.44 -18.85 -12.63
N ILE A 181 -14.64 -19.29 -11.64
CA ILE A 181 -15.04 -20.32 -10.68
C ILE A 181 -16.18 -19.86 -9.79
N CYS A 182 -16.10 -18.64 -9.25
CA CYS A 182 -17.10 -18.09 -8.34
C CYS A 182 -18.47 -17.89 -9.02
N ASN A 183 -18.49 -17.44 -10.27
CA ASN A 183 -19.72 -17.26 -11.05
C ASN A 183 -20.48 -18.57 -11.27
N GLU A 184 -19.77 -19.70 -11.44
CA GLU A 184 -20.42 -21.02 -11.56
C GLU A 184 -21.06 -21.49 -10.25
N ARG A 185 -20.60 -20.98 -9.09
CA ARG A 185 -21.12 -21.31 -7.75
C ARG A 185 -21.96 -20.19 -7.10
N ASP A 186 -22.26 -19.12 -7.82
CA ASP A 186 -22.94 -17.92 -7.27
C ASP A 186 -22.28 -17.36 -6.00
N ILE A 187 -20.93 -17.39 -5.96
CA ILE A 187 -20.12 -16.85 -4.87
C ILE A 187 -19.75 -15.40 -5.19
N ASP A 188 -20.03 -14.47 -4.26
CA ASP A 188 -19.51 -13.10 -4.36
C ASP A 188 -18.02 -13.08 -3.99
N LEU A 189 -17.16 -13.07 -5.04
CA LEU A 189 -15.71 -13.06 -4.88
C LEU A 189 -15.22 -11.81 -4.14
N ASN A 190 -15.80 -10.63 -4.39
CA ASN A 190 -15.39 -9.39 -3.74
C ASN A 190 -15.66 -9.45 -2.24
N PHE A 191 -16.81 -10.00 -1.85
CA PHE A 191 -17.15 -10.21 -0.46
C PHE A 191 -16.22 -11.24 0.21
N LEU A 192 -15.95 -12.36 -0.46
CA LEU A 192 -15.04 -13.40 0.02
C LEU A 192 -13.63 -12.86 0.26
N VAL A 193 -13.07 -12.15 -0.72
CA VAL A 193 -11.73 -11.55 -0.65
C VAL A 193 -11.68 -10.47 0.43
N SER A 194 -12.69 -9.60 0.51
CA SER A 194 -12.76 -8.56 1.55
C SER A 194 -12.80 -9.14 2.95
N ASN A 195 -13.58 -10.21 3.16
CA ASN A 195 -13.61 -10.93 4.44
C ASN A 195 -12.25 -11.55 4.77
N TYR A 196 -11.63 -12.23 3.81
CA TYR A 196 -10.30 -12.82 3.98
C TYR A 196 -9.24 -11.77 4.35
N GLN A 197 -9.18 -10.65 3.64
CA GLN A 197 -8.24 -9.57 3.90
C GLN A 197 -8.53 -8.83 5.22
N GLY A 198 -9.79 -8.77 5.62
CA GLY A 198 -10.23 -8.10 6.86
C GLY A 198 -10.09 -8.93 8.14
N MET A 199 -9.78 -10.21 8.05
CA MET A 199 -9.89 -11.13 9.19
C MET A 199 -9.07 -10.73 10.42
N GLY A 200 -7.83 -10.36 10.31
CA GLY A 200 -7.00 -10.10 11.49
C GLY A 200 -7.32 -8.79 12.22
N ALA A 201 -7.73 -7.77 11.49
CA ALA A 201 -7.81 -6.41 11.97
C ALA A 201 -9.27 -5.93 12.15
N CYS A 202 -10.14 -6.22 11.18
CA CYS A 202 -11.51 -5.69 11.19
C CYS A 202 -12.38 -6.27 12.28
N LYS A 203 -12.32 -7.59 12.52
CA LYS A 203 -13.11 -8.23 13.60
C LYS A 203 -12.69 -7.70 14.98
N ARG A 204 -11.41 -7.45 15.21
CA ARG A 204 -10.91 -6.99 16.53
C ARG A 204 -11.29 -5.55 16.84
N TYR A 205 -11.46 -4.70 15.82
CA TYR A 205 -11.72 -3.26 15.97
C TYR A 205 -13.14 -2.85 15.57
N GLY A 206 -13.99 -3.81 15.16
CA GLY A 206 -15.38 -3.52 14.72
C GLY A 206 -15.42 -2.72 13.42
N MET A 207 -14.39 -2.81 12.60
CA MET A 207 -14.30 -2.10 11.33
C MET A 207 -14.89 -2.96 10.21
N THR A 208 -15.68 -2.36 9.34
CA THR A 208 -16.23 -2.99 8.15
C THR A 208 -15.29 -2.76 6.97
N MET A 209 -14.90 -3.85 6.29
CA MET A 209 -14.22 -3.74 5.02
C MET A 209 -15.25 -3.44 3.94
N ILE A 210 -14.94 -2.48 3.09
CA ILE A 210 -15.80 -2.11 1.98
C ILE A 210 -15.36 -2.91 0.77
N PRO A 211 -16.25 -3.73 0.17
CA PRO A 211 -15.93 -4.45 -1.05
C PRO A 211 -15.53 -3.46 -2.17
N LEU A 212 -14.42 -3.74 -2.84
CA LEU A 212 -13.98 -2.96 -3.98
C LEU A 212 -14.98 -3.08 -5.13
N LYS A 213 -15.52 -1.94 -5.56
CA LYS A 213 -16.43 -1.90 -6.70
C LYS A 213 -15.72 -1.58 -8.02
N ASN A 214 -14.73 -0.69 -7.99
CA ASN A 214 -13.92 -0.27 -9.13
C ASN A 214 -12.61 0.38 -8.62
N PRO A 215 -11.45 0.26 -9.33
CA PRO A 215 -11.25 -0.62 -10.48
C PRO A 215 -11.21 -2.10 -10.09
N LYS A 216 -11.44 -2.99 -11.07
CA LYS A 216 -11.34 -4.44 -10.88
C LYS A 216 -9.87 -4.82 -10.65
N PRO A 217 -9.54 -5.59 -9.59
CA PRO A 217 -8.17 -5.99 -9.31
C PRO A 217 -7.66 -7.05 -10.30
N PHE A 218 -6.34 -7.12 -10.50
CA PHE A 218 -5.69 -8.13 -11.36
C PHE A 218 -5.45 -9.45 -10.64
N HIS A 219 -5.18 -9.40 -9.34
CA HIS A 219 -4.94 -10.54 -8.45
C HIS A 219 -5.19 -10.14 -6.99
N ILE A 220 -5.06 -11.06 -6.04
CA ILE A 220 -5.37 -10.83 -4.62
C ILE A 220 -4.47 -9.75 -4.00
N LEU A 221 -3.17 -9.71 -4.35
CA LEU A 221 -2.27 -8.67 -3.84
C LEU A 221 -2.66 -7.28 -4.35
N ASP A 222 -3.10 -7.15 -5.61
CA ASP A 222 -3.61 -5.89 -6.16
C ASP A 222 -4.94 -5.49 -5.49
N SER A 223 -5.82 -6.46 -5.22
CA SER A 223 -7.02 -6.21 -4.41
C SER A 223 -6.68 -5.62 -3.04
N SER A 224 -5.67 -6.16 -2.37
CA SER A 224 -5.18 -5.62 -1.09
C SER A 224 -4.63 -4.20 -1.25
N ARG A 225 -3.85 -3.95 -2.31
CA ARG A 225 -3.33 -2.62 -2.63
C ARG A 225 -4.46 -1.61 -2.81
N LEU A 226 -5.42 -1.91 -3.65
CA LEU A 226 -6.56 -1.05 -3.91
C LEU A 226 -7.36 -0.76 -2.64
N MET A 227 -7.59 -1.76 -1.80
CA MET A 227 -8.30 -1.63 -0.54
C MET A 227 -7.60 -0.65 0.42
N TYR A 228 -6.27 -0.70 0.53
CA TYR A 228 -5.50 0.22 1.38
C TYR A 228 -5.38 1.63 0.80
N LEU A 229 -5.53 1.80 -0.52
CA LEU A 229 -5.40 3.11 -1.19
C LEU A 229 -6.74 3.81 -1.42
N THR A 230 -7.85 3.07 -1.51
CA THR A 230 -9.17 3.65 -1.79
C THR A 230 -9.75 4.27 -0.52
N SER A 231 -10.12 5.53 -0.56
CA SER A 231 -10.86 6.19 0.52
C SER A 231 -12.36 6.19 0.23
N ASP A 232 -13.20 6.11 1.27
CA ASP A 232 -14.66 6.19 1.19
C ASP A 232 -15.21 7.51 0.59
N LEU A 233 -14.33 8.49 0.30
CA LEU A 233 -14.72 9.82 -0.11
C LEU A 233 -14.78 10.02 -1.61
N GLY A 234 -14.97 8.96 -2.42
CA GLY A 234 -15.35 9.09 -3.84
C GLY A 234 -14.46 10.03 -4.67
N ILE A 235 -13.18 10.18 -4.33
CA ILE A 235 -12.22 10.88 -5.16
C ILE A 235 -11.81 9.89 -6.24
N ASP A 236 -12.40 10.06 -7.42
CA ASP A 236 -12.15 9.24 -8.59
C ASP A 236 -10.65 9.22 -8.91
N ILE A 237 -10.05 8.01 -8.83
CA ILE A 237 -8.69 7.76 -9.30
C ILE A 237 -8.57 8.07 -10.81
N GLU A 238 -9.69 8.16 -11.52
CA GLU A 238 -9.74 8.48 -12.95
C GLU A 238 -9.34 9.92 -13.28
N GLU A 239 -9.51 10.91 -12.39
CA GLU A 239 -9.11 12.29 -12.69
C GLU A 239 -7.60 12.50 -12.76
N GLN A 240 -6.80 11.70 -12.04
CA GLN A 240 -5.35 11.83 -12.08
C GLN A 240 -4.70 11.22 -13.33
N GLY A 241 -5.37 10.27 -14.00
CA GLY A 241 -4.88 9.64 -15.23
C GLY A 241 -5.17 10.45 -16.51
N GLN A 242 -6.15 11.36 -16.50
CA GLN A 242 -6.54 12.12 -17.68
C GLN A 242 -5.78 13.44 -17.85
N MET A 243 -5.16 14.00 -16.81
CA MET A 243 -4.39 15.24 -16.95
C MET A 243 -3.07 15.09 -17.71
N VAL A 244 -2.49 13.89 -17.76
CA VAL A 244 -1.21 13.65 -18.46
C VAL A 244 -1.38 13.52 -19.98
N THR A 245 -2.58 13.22 -20.49
CA THR A 245 -2.81 13.00 -21.94
C THR A 245 -3.26 14.22 -22.71
N GLN A 246 -3.51 15.37 -22.06
CA GLN A 246 -3.97 16.59 -22.76
C GLN A 246 -2.89 17.66 -22.99
N SER A 247 -1.65 17.46 -22.54
CA SER A 247 -0.59 18.48 -22.74
C SER A 247 0.23 18.36 -24.03
N GLU A 248 0.00 17.34 -24.87
CA GLU A 248 0.71 17.17 -26.14
C GLU A 248 -0.15 17.51 -27.37
N GLY A 249 -0.73 18.65 -27.43
CA GLY A 249 -1.35 19.08 -28.68
C GLY A 249 -2.30 20.24 -28.55
N ASN A 250 -1.77 21.44 -28.44
CA ASN A 250 -2.34 22.59 -29.17
C ASN A 250 -1.48 23.84 -28.99
N GLY A 251 -0.80 24.21 -30.05
CA GLY A 251 -0.23 25.53 -30.20
C GLY A 251 -1.32 26.55 -30.46
N LEU A 252 -1.14 27.73 -29.85
CA LEU A 252 -1.66 29.04 -30.26
C LEU A 252 -3.16 29.17 -30.56
N ASN A 253 -3.91 29.74 -29.61
CA ASN A 253 -4.68 30.96 -29.87
C ASN A 253 -5.20 31.58 -28.55
N GLN A 254 -4.84 32.87 -28.37
CA GLN A 254 -5.37 33.75 -27.33
C GLN A 254 -6.83 34.11 -27.65
N THR A 255 -7.72 34.03 -26.67
CA THR A 255 -8.71 35.06 -26.39
C THR A 255 -9.37 34.84 -25.03
N GLY A 256 -9.57 35.89 -24.29
CA GLY A 256 -9.86 36.02 -22.90
C GLY A 256 -11.20 35.45 -22.40
N GLY A 257 -11.24 35.16 -21.15
CA GLY A 257 -12.41 34.83 -20.34
C GLY A 257 -11.99 34.55 -18.89
N ASN A 258 -12.13 35.58 -18.03
CA ASN A 258 -11.97 35.45 -16.57
C ASN A 258 -12.94 34.42 -16.02
N THR A 259 -12.41 33.35 -15.36
CA THR A 259 -13.13 32.66 -14.27
C THR A 259 -12.14 31.78 -13.46
N THR A 260 -11.98 32.12 -12.20
CA THR A 260 -11.54 31.31 -11.03
C THR A 260 -10.57 30.14 -11.29
N LEU A 261 -9.25 30.43 -11.43
CA LEU A 261 -8.15 29.48 -11.53
C LEU A 261 -6.97 29.83 -10.60
N ASN A 262 -7.20 30.42 -9.43
CA ASN A 262 -6.08 30.96 -8.63
C ASN A 262 -5.68 30.11 -7.42
N GLN A 263 -6.24 28.92 -7.23
CA GLN A 263 -5.88 28.08 -6.06
C GLN A 263 -4.95 26.91 -6.42
N GLU A 264 -4.98 26.42 -7.65
CA GLU A 264 -4.11 25.32 -8.11
C GLU A 264 -2.70 25.82 -8.50
N ASP A 265 -2.59 27.04 -9.09
CA ASP A 265 -1.30 27.61 -9.50
C ASP A 265 -0.42 28.01 -8.29
N ASP A 266 -1.02 28.46 -7.18
CA ASP A 266 -0.30 28.81 -5.94
C ASP A 266 0.27 27.57 -5.23
N ASP A 267 -0.42 26.43 -5.30
CA ASP A 267 0.02 25.17 -4.71
C ASP A 267 1.22 24.57 -5.49
N ASP A 268 1.27 24.74 -6.80
CA ASP A 268 2.37 24.23 -7.65
C ASP A 268 3.66 25.04 -7.49
N GLU A 269 3.60 26.37 -7.34
CA GLU A 269 4.76 27.22 -7.02
C GLU A 269 5.35 26.87 -5.63
N GLU A 270 4.50 26.49 -4.69
CA GLU A 270 4.90 26.13 -3.35
C GLU A 270 5.56 24.75 -3.28
N VAL A 271 5.13 23.79 -4.11
CA VAL A 271 5.77 22.48 -4.29
C VAL A 271 7.20 22.63 -4.80
N LEU A 272 7.45 23.56 -5.72
CA LEU A 272 8.77 23.82 -6.32
C LEU A 272 9.77 24.47 -5.36
N SER A 273 9.31 25.16 -4.32
CA SER A 273 10.14 25.88 -3.36
C SER A 273 10.53 25.06 -2.11
N CYS A 274 10.02 23.85 -1.97
CA CYS A 274 10.17 23.06 -0.75
C CYS A 274 11.57 22.43 -0.64
N ASN A 275 12.28 22.73 0.43
CA ASN A 275 13.59 22.13 0.71
C ASN A 275 13.39 20.73 1.34
N TRP A 276 13.45 19.69 0.50
CA TRP A 276 13.19 18.29 0.83
C TRP A 276 14.20 17.64 1.78
N ASN A 277 15.29 18.35 2.10
CA ASN A 277 16.43 17.77 2.81
C ASN A 277 16.26 17.63 4.32
N THR A 278 15.11 17.95 4.88
CA THR A 278 14.87 17.87 6.32
C THR A 278 13.98 16.69 6.66
N TYR A 279 14.59 15.57 7.04
CA TYR A 279 13.94 14.50 7.77
C TYR A 279 13.46 15.03 9.11
N LYS A 280 12.21 14.79 9.46
CA LYS A 280 11.64 15.20 10.76
C LYS A 280 10.93 14.02 11.36
N SER A 281 11.60 13.38 12.29
CA SER A 281 11.02 12.27 13.03
C SER A 281 9.81 12.70 13.86
N ILE A 282 9.01 11.75 14.30
CA ILE A 282 7.87 11.99 15.19
C ILE A 282 8.29 12.77 16.44
N ARG A 283 9.50 12.52 16.96
CA ARG A 283 10.06 13.25 18.10
C ARG A 283 10.33 14.71 17.77
N ASP A 284 10.90 14.98 16.60
CA ASP A 284 11.14 16.36 16.15
C ASP A 284 9.84 17.13 15.98
N LEU A 285 8.82 16.48 15.39
CA LEU A 285 7.49 17.05 15.26
C LEU A 285 6.86 17.38 16.62
N LYS A 286 7.05 16.51 17.61
CA LYS A 286 6.55 16.72 18.98
C LYS A 286 7.20 17.94 19.65
N ILE A 287 8.50 18.17 19.43
CA ILE A 287 9.22 19.32 19.98
C ILE A 287 8.61 20.65 19.51
N VAL A 288 8.15 20.71 18.26
CA VAL A 288 7.52 21.93 17.70
C VAL A 288 5.99 21.99 17.92
N GLY A 289 5.46 21.12 18.78
CA GLY A 289 4.05 21.12 19.18
C GLY A 289 3.12 20.40 18.21
N ILE A 290 3.66 19.61 17.27
CA ILE A 290 2.86 18.74 16.40
C ILE A 290 2.57 17.43 17.15
N ARG A 291 1.28 17.11 17.30
CA ARG A 291 0.82 15.90 17.97
C ARG A 291 0.29 14.93 16.94
N VAL A 292 0.71 13.66 17.05
CA VAL A 292 0.16 12.58 16.24
C VAL A 292 -1.10 12.03 16.88
N LYS A 293 -2.09 11.70 16.06
CA LYS A 293 -3.34 11.06 16.47
C LYS A 293 -3.76 10.00 15.47
N PRO A 294 -4.46 8.95 15.94
CA PRO A 294 -5.08 8.00 15.04
C PRO A 294 -6.22 8.68 14.27
N ASN A 295 -6.33 8.33 13.00
CA ASN A 295 -7.52 8.65 12.23
C ASN A 295 -8.61 7.66 12.63
N LYS A 296 -9.74 8.18 13.15
CA LYS A 296 -10.87 7.36 13.63
C LYS A 296 -11.92 7.12 12.55
N THR A 297 -11.59 7.31 11.29
CA THR A 297 -12.47 6.91 10.19
C THR A 297 -12.53 5.39 10.13
N ASP A 298 -13.70 4.84 9.82
CA ASP A 298 -13.97 3.39 9.80
C ASP A 298 -13.18 2.63 8.72
N ALA A 299 -12.48 3.33 7.83
CA ALA A 299 -11.67 2.76 6.77
C ALA A 299 -10.17 2.73 7.13
N TRP A 300 -9.55 1.57 6.93
CA TRP A 300 -8.11 1.31 7.13
C TRP A 300 -7.27 1.77 5.94
N THR A 301 -7.62 2.87 5.33
CA THR A 301 -6.95 3.32 4.13
C THR A 301 -5.74 4.18 4.45
N TRP A 302 -4.62 3.90 3.80
CA TRP A 302 -3.40 4.72 3.91
C TRP A 302 -3.60 6.12 3.34
N SER A 303 -4.61 6.27 2.50
CA SER A 303 -5.02 7.57 2.01
C SER A 303 -5.60 8.50 3.10
N ASN A 304 -5.93 8.00 4.28
CA ASN A 304 -6.47 8.80 5.38
C ASN A 304 -5.40 9.50 6.24
N VAL A 305 -4.31 9.96 5.61
CA VAL A 305 -3.31 10.84 6.24
C VAL A 305 -3.75 12.28 6.07
N SER A 306 -3.69 13.08 7.14
CA SER A 306 -3.98 14.51 7.09
C SER A 306 -3.23 15.30 8.13
N PHE A 307 -2.92 16.56 7.81
CA PHE A 307 -2.30 17.51 8.74
C PHE A 307 -3.19 18.74 8.93
N LYS A 308 -3.34 19.19 10.16
CA LYS A 308 -4.05 20.42 10.51
C LYS A 308 -3.18 21.30 11.39
N SER A 309 -2.77 22.45 10.86
CA SER A 309 -2.10 23.48 11.65
C SER A 309 -3.13 24.27 12.46
N LYS A 310 -2.94 24.33 13.76
CA LYS A 310 -3.69 25.18 14.70
C LYS A 310 -2.81 26.35 15.14
N TRP A 311 -3.39 27.31 15.86
CA TRP A 311 -2.66 28.51 16.27
C TRP A 311 -1.41 28.19 17.12
N LEU A 312 -1.51 27.29 18.11
CA LEU A 312 -0.42 26.92 19.02
C LEU A 312 0.10 25.49 18.83
N SER A 313 -0.46 24.68 17.95
CA SER A 313 -0.09 23.27 17.79
C SER A 313 -0.42 22.78 16.38
N GLY A 314 0.24 21.71 15.95
CA GLY A 314 -0.13 20.93 14.78
C GLY A 314 -0.79 19.61 15.18
N GLU A 315 -1.59 19.06 14.30
CA GLU A 315 -2.19 17.73 14.47
C GLU A 315 -1.99 16.92 13.18
N LEU A 316 -1.13 15.90 13.26
CA LEU A 316 -0.92 14.91 12.20
C LEU A 316 -1.80 13.70 12.50
N ARG A 317 -2.70 13.36 11.58
CA ARG A 317 -3.55 12.17 11.68
C ARG A 317 -3.02 11.10 10.76
N LEU A 318 -2.82 9.92 11.30
CA LEU A 318 -2.36 8.73 10.60
C LEU A 318 -3.39 7.61 10.74
N PRO A 319 -3.52 6.71 9.75
CA PRO A 319 -4.32 5.49 9.89
C PRO A 319 -3.76 4.61 11.02
N ILE A 320 -4.60 3.72 11.54
CA ILE A 320 -4.18 2.75 12.55
C ILE A 320 -3.53 1.56 11.84
N PHE A 321 -2.36 1.14 12.31
CA PHE A 321 -1.62 0.00 11.78
C PHE A 321 -1.47 -1.11 12.81
N LEU A 322 -1.70 -2.34 12.35
CA LEU A 322 -1.37 -3.55 13.06
C LEU A 322 -0.16 -4.21 12.38
N PHE A 323 0.94 -4.34 13.11
CA PHE A 323 2.16 -4.98 12.63
C PHE A 323 2.30 -6.37 13.25
N ASN A 324 2.51 -7.36 12.39
CA ASN A 324 2.76 -8.75 12.77
C ASN A 324 3.82 -9.37 11.84
N ASP A 325 4.14 -10.64 12.02
CA ASP A 325 5.17 -11.35 11.26
C ASP A 325 4.89 -11.43 9.73
N VAL A 326 3.64 -11.25 9.30
CA VAL A 326 3.26 -11.23 7.87
C VAL A 326 3.54 -9.85 7.25
N THR A 327 3.44 -8.79 8.03
CA THR A 327 3.55 -7.40 7.56
C THR A 327 4.81 -7.11 6.73
N PRO A 328 6.03 -7.55 7.13
CA PRO A 328 7.24 -7.31 6.35
C PRO A 328 7.21 -7.95 4.96
N TYR A 329 6.53 -9.09 4.81
CA TYR A 329 6.35 -9.78 3.53
C TYR A 329 5.36 -9.02 2.66
N PHE A 330 4.22 -8.67 3.23
CA PHE A 330 3.15 -7.97 2.54
C PHE A 330 3.61 -6.61 1.99
N PHE A 331 4.27 -5.77 2.81
CA PHE A 331 4.74 -4.45 2.38
C PHE A 331 5.77 -4.53 1.24
N ARG A 332 6.74 -5.45 1.34
CA ARG A 332 7.74 -5.62 0.28
C ARG A 332 7.14 -6.11 -1.03
N ASN A 333 6.14 -6.96 -0.97
CA ASN A 333 5.47 -7.45 -2.18
C ASN A 333 4.58 -6.38 -2.82
N LEU A 334 3.95 -5.48 -2.04
CA LEU A 334 3.26 -4.30 -2.57
C LEU A 334 4.23 -3.34 -3.27
N ILE A 335 5.39 -3.08 -2.66
CA ILE A 335 6.46 -2.27 -3.27
C ILE A 335 6.93 -2.93 -4.57
N ALA A 336 7.20 -4.24 -4.55
CA ALA A 336 7.64 -4.97 -5.74
C ALA A 336 6.60 -4.90 -6.86
N TYR A 337 5.32 -4.99 -6.53
CA TYR A 337 4.24 -4.89 -7.51
C TYR A 337 4.20 -3.50 -8.17
N GLU A 338 4.26 -2.41 -7.41
CA GLU A 338 4.31 -1.06 -7.98
C GLU A 338 5.57 -0.77 -8.82
N MET A 339 6.65 -1.52 -8.58
CA MET A 339 7.89 -1.43 -9.35
C MET A 339 7.94 -2.34 -10.59
N CYS A 340 6.88 -3.11 -10.85
CA CYS A 340 6.78 -3.92 -12.05
C CYS A 340 6.61 -3.04 -13.30
N PRO A 341 7.27 -3.40 -14.44
CA PRO A 341 7.32 -2.54 -15.63
C PRO A 341 5.98 -2.26 -16.29
N ASP A 342 5.02 -3.16 -16.12
CA ASP A 342 3.67 -3.12 -16.69
C ASP A 342 2.62 -2.51 -15.76
N VAL A 343 2.95 -2.29 -14.49
CA VAL A 343 2.09 -1.55 -13.56
C VAL A 343 2.25 -0.05 -13.84
N ARG A 344 1.14 0.62 -14.14
CA ARG A 344 1.16 2.05 -14.43
C ARG A 344 1.69 2.86 -13.25
N TYR A 345 2.34 3.97 -13.57
CA TYR A 345 3.01 4.93 -12.70
C TYR A 345 2.09 5.49 -11.60
N ASN A 346 1.80 4.66 -10.63
CA ASN A 346 1.11 5.06 -9.43
C ASN A 346 1.84 4.45 -8.23
N TYR A 347 2.90 5.13 -7.80
CA TYR A 347 3.74 4.73 -6.67
C TYR A 347 3.10 5.14 -5.32
N GLU A 348 1.81 4.91 -5.14
CA GLU A 348 1.09 5.32 -3.94
C GLU A 348 1.56 4.59 -2.68
N CYS A 349 1.77 3.26 -2.77
CA CYS A 349 2.33 2.47 -1.67
C CYS A 349 3.78 2.90 -1.39
N CYS A 350 4.61 3.01 -2.44
CA CYS A 350 5.99 3.48 -2.30
C CYS A 350 6.06 4.88 -1.69
N SER A 351 5.18 5.79 -2.11
CA SER A 351 5.07 7.15 -1.56
C SER A 351 4.68 7.13 -0.09
N PHE A 352 3.71 6.29 0.26
CA PHE A 352 3.28 6.11 1.64
C PHE A 352 4.44 5.59 2.52
N PHE A 353 5.16 4.56 2.07
CA PHE A 353 6.30 4.02 2.83
C PHE A 353 7.44 5.04 2.94
N THR A 354 7.73 5.81 1.89
CA THR A 354 8.71 6.93 1.96
C THR A 354 8.25 8.00 2.96
N PHE A 355 6.96 8.30 3.00
CA PHE A 355 6.41 9.23 3.98
C PHE A 355 6.58 8.69 5.40
N MET A 356 6.26 7.43 5.66
CA MET A 356 6.40 6.81 6.97
C MET A 356 7.87 6.65 7.40
N ASP A 357 8.77 6.27 6.49
CA ASP A 357 10.23 6.24 6.73
C ASP A 357 10.75 7.61 7.17
N SER A 358 10.24 8.69 6.58
CA SER A 358 10.61 10.05 7.00
C SER A 358 10.13 10.43 8.41
N LEU A 359 9.17 9.71 8.97
CA LEU A 359 8.61 9.95 10.32
C LEU A 359 9.20 9.02 11.39
N VAL A 360 9.67 7.84 10.98
CA VAL A 360 10.15 6.78 11.89
C VAL A 360 11.63 6.55 11.67
N ASP A 361 12.47 7.16 12.50
CA ASP A 361 13.92 7.01 12.45
C ASP A 361 14.43 5.93 13.43
N ASN A 362 13.82 5.86 14.62
CA ASN A 362 14.28 4.99 15.69
C ASN A 362 13.10 4.44 16.55
N ALA A 363 13.44 3.59 17.51
CA ALA A 363 12.46 2.94 18.39
C ALA A 363 11.63 3.92 19.23
N GLU A 364 12.17 5.08 19.57
CA GLU A 364 11.45 6.09 20.33
C GLU A 364 10.31 6.72 19.50
N ASP A 365 10.50 6.86 18.17
CA ASP A 365 9.43 7.32 17.27
C ASP A 365 8.30 6.29 17.19
N VAL A 366 8.64 5.02 17.11
CA VAL A 366 7.67 3.91 17.18
C VAL A 366 6.91 3.93 18.50
N LYS A 367 7.60 4.12 19.62
CA LYS A 367 6.98 4.21 20.94
C LYS A 367 6.00 5.37 21.04
N GLU A 368 6.33 6.53 20.47
CA GLU A 368 5.42 7.69 20.41
C GLU A 368 4.17 7.38 19.56
N LEU A 369 4.32 6.75 18.40
CA LEU A 369 3.21 6.33 17.54
C LEU A 369 2.32 5.30 18.22
N ARG A 370 2.91 4.34 18.94
CA ARG A 370 2.20 3.35 19.73
C ARG A 370 1.45 4.00 20.91
N SER A 371 2.09 4.92 21.61
CA SER A 371 1.48 5.66 22.72
C SER A 371 0.33 6.56 22.24
N ALA A 372 0.41 7.06 21.02
CA ALA A 372 -0.66 7.82 20.37
C ALA A 372 -1.83 6.94 19.88
N GLY A 373 -1.69 5.60 19.90
CA GLY A 373 -2.70 4.66 19.43
C GLY A 373 -2.74 4.52 17.90
N VAL A 374 -1.68 4.94 17.20
CA VAL A 374 -1.52 4.80 15.74
C VAL A 374 -0.95 3.43 15.41
N PHE A 375 0.08 2.99 16.13
CA PHE A 375 0.71 1.69 15.92
C PHE A 375 0.27 0.68 16.97
N GLN A 376 0.00 -0.53 16.51
CA GLN A 376 -0.13 -1.73 17.31
C GLN A 376 0.95 -2.70 16.86
N ASN A 377 1.99 -2.81 17.67
CA ASN A 377 3.17 -3.59 17.35
C ASN A 377 3.08 -4.97 18.02
N LEU A 378 2.92 -6.02 17.19
CA LEU A 378 2.98 -7.43 17.59
C LEU A 378 4.31 -8.07 17.13
N LEU A 379 5.24 -7.30 16.56
CA LEU A 379 6.62 -7.73 16.34
C LEU A 379 7.37 -7.78 17.67
N GLY A 380 8.58 -8.33 17.66
CA GLY A 380 9.37 -8.56 18.87
C GLY A 380 9.73 -7.29 19.67
N SER A 381 9.98 -6.16 19.00
CA SER A 381 10.35 -4.90 19.64
C SER A 381 10.02 -3.66 18.82
N ASP A 382 10.11 -2.48 19.44
CA ASP A 382 9.95 -1.20 18.73
C ASP A 382 11.15 -0.92 17.81
N GLU A 383 12.34 -1.44 18.12
CA GLU A 383 13.55 -1.39 17.30
C GLU A 383 13.37 -2.18 16.00
N GLU A 384 12.74 -3.35 16.07
CA GLU A 384 12.46 -4.18 14.90
C GLU A 384 11.50 -3.48 13.94
N LEU A 385 10.47 -2.83 14.48
CA LEU A 385 9.52 -2.07 13.67
C LEU A 385 10.16 -0.82 13.06
N ALA A 386 10.98 -0.07 13.79
CA ALA A 386 11.73 1.06 13.26
C ALA A 386 12.67 0.61 12.11
N LYS A 387 13.40 -0.49 12.34
CA LYS A 387 14.25 -1.08 11.31
C LYS A 387 13.46 -1.51 10.08
N LEU A 388 12.24 -2.04 10.23
CA LEU A 388 11.40 -2.40 9.09
C LEU A 388 11.14 -1.19 8.18
N PHE A 389 10.74 -0.02 8.74
CA PHE A 389 10.51 1.18 7.94
C PHE A 389 11.78 1.68 7.27
N ASN A 390 12.90 1.74 7.97
CA ASN A 390 14.18 2.16 7.43
C ASN A 390 14.66 1.21 6.30
N ASP A 391 14.55 -0.11 6.50
CA ASP A 391 14.89 -1.11 5.48
C ASP A 391 13.97 -1.00 4.23
N LEU A 392 12.68 -0.66 4.41
CA LEU A 392 11.76 -0.41 3.29
C LEU A 392 12.14 0.87 2.55
N GLY A 393 12.50 1.92 3.29
CA GLY A 393 12.85 3.22 2.75
C GLY A 393 14.11 3.20 1.87
N ASP A 394 15.08 2.32 2.14
CA ASP A 394 16.35 2.27 1.41
C ASP A 394 16.22 1.91 -0.07
N ASP A 395 15.24 1.08 -0.42
CA ASP A 395 15.06 0.53 -1.76
C ASP A 395 13.97 1.27 -2.58
N LEU A 396 13.39 2.36 -2.06
CA LEU A 396 12.27 3.04 -2.70
C LEU A 396 12.70 4.03 -3.78
N PRO A 397 12.10 4.00 -4.99
CA PRO A 397 12.40 4.93 -6.08
C PRO A 397 12.09 6.38 -5.70
N THR A 398 11.17 6.59 -4.79
CA THR A 398 10.72 7.90 -4.32
C THR A 398 11.79 8.70 -3.57
N LYS A 399 12.85 8.05 -3.04
CA LYS A 399 14.01 8.74 -2.45
C LYS A 399 14.93 9.39 -3.50
N MET A 400 14.99 8.84 -4.70
CA MET A 400 15.94 9.27 -5.73
C MET A 400 15.54 10.57 -6.43
N TYR A 401 14.27 10.91 -6.48
CA TYR A 401 13.75 12.04 -7.26
C TYR A 401 13.55 13.33 -6.46
N CYS A 402 13.72 13.30 -5.15
CA CYS A 402 13.52 14.48 -4.30
C CYS A 402 14.63 15.56 -4.41
N ASN A 403 15.72 15.28 -5.10
CA ASN A 403 16.90 16.18 -5.14
C ASN A 403 16.99 17.10 -6.37
N ASN A 404 16.18 16.92 -7.39
CA ASN A 404 16.24 17.73 -8.58
C ASN A 404 14.87 18.36 -8.89
N SER A 405 14.86 19.68 -8.82
CA SER A 405 13.84 20.61 -9.28
C SER A 405 13.28 20.22 -10.64
N TYR A 406 12.28 19.40 -10.77
CA TYR A 406 11.42 19.42 -11.96
C TYR A 406 10.12 18.65 -11.71
N THR A 407 9.08 19.29 -11.82
CA THR A 407 7.73 19.27 -12.41
C THR A 407 7.08 17.94 -12.77
N ASP A 408 7.81 16.84 -12.89
CA ASP A 408 7.27 15.52 -13.15
C ASP A 408 7.64 14.56 -12.02
N ALA A 409 7.30 14.91 -10.78
CA ALA A 409 7.38 13.99 -9.65
C ALA A 409 6.27 12.92 -9.77
N VAL A 410 6.22 12.24 -10.91
CA VAL A 410 5.33 11.11 -11.20
C VAL A 410 5.58 9.95 -10.21
N ALA A 411 6.74 9.94 -9.54
CA ALA A 411 7.15 8.89 -8.62
C ALA A 411 6.75 9.12 -7.15
N TYR A 412 6.10 10.24 -6.82
CA TYR A 412 5.67 10.52 -5.44
C TYR A 412 4.25 11.08 -5.42
N SER A 413 3.37 10.50 -4.62
CA SER A 413 2.00 10.96 -4.51
C SER A 413 1.94 12.42 -4.03
N ARG A 414 1.30 13.29 -4.85
CA ARG A 414 1.07 14.71 -4.55
C ARG A 414 0.47 14.93 -3.17
N LYS A 415 -0.36 14.02 -2.71
CA LYS A 415 -1.02 14.06 -1.42
C LYS A 415 -0.02 14.07 -0.25
N TYR A 416 0.91 13.11 -0.20
CA TYR A 416 1.91 13.04 0.87
C TYR A 416 2.89 14.20 0.77
N LEU A 417 3.14 14.69 -0.45
CA LEU A 417 3.93 15.88 -0.70
C LEU A 417 3.30 17.11 -0.05
N LEU A 418 2.03 17.39 -0.32
CA LEU A 418 1.30 18.51 0.27
C LEU A 418 1.26 18.43 1.80
N ILE A 419 1.10 17.24 2.37
CA ILE A 419 1.15 17.04 3.83
C ILE A 419 2.53 17.40 4.38
N LYS A 420 3.62 16.97 3.72
CA LYS A 420 4.99 17.36 4.11
C LYS A 420 5.19 18.87 4.05
N ILE A 421 4.72 19.54 3.02
CA ILE A 421 4.79 21.00 2.89
C ILE A 421 4.04 21.70 4.03
N GLN A 422 2.85 21.24 4.36
CA GLN A 422 2.07 21.79 5.46
C GLN A 422 2.77 21.61 6.82
N ILE A 423 3.40 20.45 7.02
CA ILE A 423 4.21 20.18 8.23
C ILE A 423 5.40 21.14 8.26
N GLU A 424 6.12 21.32 7.13
CA GLU A 424 7.28 22.21 7.04
C GLU A 424 6.91 23.67 7.33
N LYS A 425 5.81 24.16 6.75
CA LYS A 425 5.28 25.51 7.04
C LYS A 425 5.00 25.70 8.54
N HIS A 426 4.46 24.68 9.20
CA HIS A 426 4.21 24.75 10.65
C HIS A 426 5.52 24.74 11.43
N TYR A 427 6.47 23.89 11.02
CA TYR A 427 7.78 23.73 11.67
C TYR A 427 8.66 24.98 11.56
N THR A 428 8.70 25.64 10.41
CA THR A 428 9.51 26.84 10.15
C THR A 428 8.94 28.11 10.78
N ASN A 429 7.70 28.08 11.27
CA ASN A 429 7.09 29.20 11.95
C ASN A 429 7.71 29.38 13.36
N LYS A 430 8.73 30.25 13.46
CA LYS A 430 9.54 30.49 14.67
C LYS A 430 8.70 30.79 15.91
N TRP A 431 7.59 31.50 15.78
CA TRP A 431 6.73 31.84 16.91
C TRP A 431 6.00 30.61 17.48
N LYS A 432 5.48 29.74 16.62
CA LYS A 432 4.81 28.51 17.03
C LYS A 432 5.81 27.54 17.70
N THR A 433 6.98 27.38 17.10
CA THR A 433 8.06 26.53 17.62
C THR A 433 8.54 27.03 18.98
N TRP A 434 8.81 28.34 19.12
CA TRP A 434 9.25 28.91 20.37
C TRP A 434 8.20 28.77 21.49
N LEU A 435 6.93 28.99 21.16
CA LEU A 435 5.82 28.86 22.14
C LEU A 435 5.63 27.38 22.56
N ALA A 436 5.72 26.45 21.63
CA ALA A 436 5.63 25.02 21.90
C ALA A 436 6.81 24.54 22.76
N GLN A 437 8.03 24.99 22.49
CA GLN A 437 9.20 24.71 23.32
C GLN A 437 9.08 25.29 24.71
N ALA A 438 8.67 26.57 24.84
CA ALA A 438 8.45 27.21 26.12
C ALA A 438 7.40 26.44 26.93
N TYR A 439 6.30 26.02 26.32
CA TYR A 439 5.28 25.19 26.95
C TYR A 439 5.83 23.87 27.45
N ASN A 440 6.52 23.11 26.57
CA ASN A 440 7.08 21.81 26.91
C ASN A 440 8.20 21.89 27.95
N THR A 441 8.98 22.99 27.98
CA THR A 441 10.10 23.16 28.93
C THR A 441 9.66 23.67 30.28
N HIS A 442 8.74 24.66 30.31
CA HIS A 442 8.39 25.40 31.54
C HIS A 442 7.03 25.01 32.12
N PHE A 443 6.11 24.47 31.33
CA PHE A 443 4.74 24.14 31.73
C PHE A 443 4.41 22.65 31.68
N ASN A 444 5.43 21.82 31.81
CA ASN A 444 5.28 20.36 31.74
C ASN A 444 4.56 19.77 32.96
N THR A 445 4.39 20.54 34.03
CA THR A 445 3.67 20.11 35.22
C THR A 445 2.50 21.07 35.53
N PRO A 446 1.37 20.55 36.05
CA PRO A 446 0.25 21.38 36.48
C PRO A 446 0.65 22.45 37.49
N TRP A 447 1.61 22.15 38.35
CA TRP A 447 2.13 23.07 39.37
C TRP A 447 2.87 24.27 38.77
N ALA A 448 3.63 24.08 37.69
CA ALA A 448 4.29 25.16 36.99
C ALA A 448 3.29 26.14 36.37
N MET A 449 2.18 25.65 35.82
CA MET A 449 1.07 26.46 35.32
C MET A 449 0.42 27.28 36.44
N ILE A 450 0.12 26.64 37.57
CA ILE A 450 -0.49 27.30 38.71
C ILE A 450 0.45 28.41 39.28
N ALA A 451 1.75 28.09 39.40
CA ALA A 451 2.75 29.07 39.86
C ALA A 451 2.86 30.27 38.92
N PHE A 452 2.86 30.02 37.60
CA PHE A 452 2.88 31.09 36.60
C PHE A 452 1.63 31.98 36.67
N LEU A 453 0.43 31.39 36.78
CA LEU A 453 -0.82 32.14 36.94
C LEU A 453 -0.84 32.96 38.23
N ALA A 454 -0.35 32.39 39.33
CA ALA A 454 -0.24 33.11 40.60
C ALA A 454 0.72 34.30 40.51
N ALA A 455 1.88 34.12 39.84
CA ALA A 455 2.83 35.19 39.60
C ALA A 455 2.25 36.30 38.71
N MET A 456 1.53 35.96 37.65
CA MET A 456 0.84 36.92 36.79
C MET A 456 -0.23 37.70 37.55
N LEU A 457 -1.02 37.01 38.38
CA LEU A 457 -2.03 37.66 39.22
C LEU A 457 -1.39 38.65 40.20
N ALA A 458 -0.29 38.25 40.84
CA ALA A 458 0.46 39.12 41.74
C ALA A 458 0.98 40.38 41.03
N LEU A 459 1.53 40.24 39.81
CA LEU A 459 1.98 41.37 39.00
C LEU A 459 0.82 42.31 38.62
N VAL A 460 -0.32 41.79 38.23
CA VAL A 460 -1.51 42.61 37.93
C VAL A 460 -2.00 43.34 39.15
N LEU A 461 -2.07 42.69 40.31
CA LEU A 461 -2.48 43.33 41.57
C LEU A 461 -1.48 44.41 41.97
N THR A 462 -0.17 44.17 41.86
CA THR A 462 0.87 45.16 42.14
C THR A 462 0.75 46.35 41.20
N PHE A 463 0.48 46.13 39.92
CA PHE A 463 0.25 47.22 38.97
C PHE A 463 -0.97 48.07 39.34
N ILE A 464 -2.10 47.43 39.71
CA ILE A 464 -3.32 48.11 40.16
C ILE A 464 -3.04 48.92 41.44
N GLN A 465 -2.34 48.34 42.44
CA GLN A 465 -1.95 49.04 43.65
C GLN A 465 -1.09 50.29 43.36
N THR A 466 -0.10 50.10 42.47
CA THR A 466 0.78 51.21 42.07
C THR A 466 -0.02 52.32 41.37
N TRP A 467 -0.92 51.94 40.47
CA TRP A 467 -1.79 52.89 39.77
C TRP A 467 -2.70 53.65 40.70
N CYS A 468 -3.35 52.99 41.66
CA CYS A 468 -4.20 53.61 42.65
C CYS A 468 -3.42 54.49 43.59
N ALA A 469 -2.15 54.18 43.89
CA ALA A 469 -1.27 55.01 44.71
C ALA A 469 -0.80 56.30 44.01
N ILE A 470 -0.63 56.28 42.72
CA ILE A 470 -0.22 57.44 41.89
C ILE A 470 -1.43 58.37 41.61
N TYR A 471 -2.62 57.80 41.47
CA TYR A 471 -3.86 58.54 41.21
C TYR A 471 -4.89 58.31 42.32
N PRO A 472 -4.66 58.78 43.53
CA PRO A 472 -5.67 58.71 44.58
C PRO A 472 -6.88 59.54 44.15
N LYS A 473 -8.09 58.96 44.27
CA LYS A 473 -9.35 59.66 44.05
C LYS A 473 -9.57 60.65 45.17
#